data_1c235fcd5869b6eb5c0598add83f4455
#
_entry.id   1c235fcd5869b6eb5c0598add83f4455
#
_cell.length_a   1.000
_cell.length_b   1.000
_cell.length_c   1.000
_cell.angle_alpha   90.00
_cell.angle_beta   90.00
_cell.angle_gamma   90.00
#
_symmetry.space_group_name_H-M   'P 1'
#
loop_
_entity.id
_entity.type
_entity.pdbx_description
1 polymer ?
#
loop_
_entity_poly.entity_id
_entity_poly.type
_entity_poly.pdbx_seq_one_letter_code
_entity_poly.pdbx_strand_id
1 'polypeptide(L)'
;MKKKFGRRGRWALFVSTIALSAMLIIAPQATKVQAQGTLKVGMTLADIPVSFGQPDQGFEGFRFMGLMLYDALINWDMSQSDKPSGLIPGLAESWSVDPSDKTKWTFKLRKNVKFHDGSTFNADAVIFNFDKLLDKNSPQFSARQGSLVNFRIPSIKSYKKIDDYTVEFTTHKPDSFVPYQLCYILMASPTQWEKTGKDWNTFAKTPSGTGPWKLETIVPREKAEFVPFKGHWDANRVPKLDKVITIPIPDPNARTAALLSGQVDWIEAPAPDAIPRIKSKGFKIVANAYPHVWSWHLSRVEGSPWNDIRVRKAANLAVDREGIKALLGGYAVPASGHVTPQDPWYGSPSFKIKYDPEAAQSLLKEAGFSKANPVKIKAMISASGSGQMLPLPMNEYIQQNLAEVGIKVDFEVTEWNALIDLWRAGAKSPQAKGSHVINVSYTTQDPYSSFTRFLRSDLHAPKGVNWGFYNDPKMDDLLNAASAAFDPAERDAVLAKVHAREVDDAAFLWVVHDVAPRAMAEKVKGYVQAKNWFQSLTSAYIE
;
A
#
# COMPACT_ATOMS: atom_id res chain seq x y z
N MET A 1 106.19 -26.69 -11.85
CA MET A 1 107.27 -25.91 -11.20
C MET A 1 106.63 -24.72 -10.47
N LYS A 2 106.77 -24.73 -9.15
CA LYS A 2 107.19 -23.62 -8.29
C LYS A 2 106.42 -22.29 -8.50
N LYS A 3 105.73 -21.81 -7.56
CA LYS A 3 105.91 -21.15 -6.22
C LYS A 3 105.37 -19.76 -6.34
N LYS A 4 104.80 -19.04 -5.46
CA LYS A 4 104.64 -18.97 -4.02
C LYS A 4 103.89 -17.66 -3.69
N PHE A 5 102.99 -17.66 -2.71
CA PHE A 5 102.75 -16.67 -1.64
C PHE A 5 102.58 -15.18 -1.93
N GLY A 6 101.57 -14.63 -1.28
CA GLY A 6 101.49 -13.22 -0.84
C GLY A 6 100.19 -12.83 -0.16
N ARG A 7 100.19 -12.74 1.15
CA ARG A 7 99.13 -12.46 2.14
C ARG A 7 98.87 -10.97 2.33
N ARG A 8 97.66 -10.68 2.87
CA ARG A 8 97.21 -9.50 3.63
C ARG A 8 96.46 -8.46 2.80
N GLY A 9 95.30 -7.89 3.23
CA GLY A 9 94.79 -7.70 4.55
C GLY A 9 93.30 -7.19 4.48
N ARG A 10 92.66 -7.40 5.56
CA ARG A 10 91.25 -7.07 5.89
C ARG A 10 90.86 -5.60 5.65
N TRP A 11 89.64 -5.35 5.17
CA TRP A 11 88.67 -4.41 5.84
C TRP A 11 87.26 -4.72 5.33
N ALA A 12 86.33 -5.06 6.26
CA ALA A 12 84.95 -5.36 6.01
C ALA A 12 84.17 -4.03 6.03
N LEU A 13 83.39 -3.79 5.02
CA LEU A 13 82.32 -2.82 5.07
C LEU A 13 80.96 -3.54 4.93
N PHE A 14 80.24 -3.60 6.03
CA PHE A 14 78.82 -4.02 6.05
C PHE A 14 78.02 -2.96 5.37
N VAL A 15 77.39 -3.28 4.22
CA VAL A 15 76.27 -2.47 3.66
C VAL A 15 74.98 -3.23 3.97
N SER A 16 74.18 -2.71 4.94
CA SER A 16 72.87 -3.23 5.27
C SER A 16 71.84 -2.75 4.22
N THR A 17 71.45 -3.66 3.36
CA THR A 17 70.30 -3.45 2.45
C THR A 17 69.00 -3.65 3.23
N ILE A 18 68.31 -2.57 3.57
CA ILE A 18 66.93 -2.57 4.09
C ILE A 18 66.01 -2.84 2.89
N ALA A 19 65.48 -4.07 2.79
CA ALA A 19 64.42 -4.39 1.86
C ALA A 19 63.09 -3.82 2.42
N LEU A 20 62.63 -2.72 1.83
CA LEU A 20 61.28 -2.17 2.09
C LEU A 20 60.27 -3.07 1.38
N SER A 21 59.65 -4.02 2.10
CA SER A 21 58.50 -4.79 1.61
C SER A 21 57.27 -3.87 1.57
N ALA A 22 56.96 -3.32 0.41
CA ALA A 22 55.70 -2.66 0.18
C ALA A 22 54.57 -3.70 0.16
N MET A 23 53.85 -3.86 1.29
CA MET A 23 52.57 -4.55 1.31
C MET A 23 51.55 -3.73 0.50
N LEU A 24 51.28 -4.14 -0.73
CA LEU A 24 50.10 -3.69 -1.45
C LEU A 24 48.85 -4.20 -0.69
N ILE A 25 48.20 -3.31 0.05
CA ILE A 25 46.86 -3.55 0.56
C ILE A 25 45.95 -3.50 -0.67
N ILE A 26 45.62 -4.66 -1.23
CA ILE A 26 44.55 -4.81 -2.22
C ILE A 26 43.24 -4.64 -1.42
N ALA A 27 42.74 -3.41 -1.36
CA ALA A 27 41.36 -3.19 -0.92
C ALA A 27 40.42 -3.98 -1.86
N PRO A 28 39.49 -4.76 -1.34
CA PRO A 28 38.51 -5.40 -2.20
C PRO A 28 37.76 -4.30 -2.95
N GLN A 29 38.00 -4.19 -4.25
CA GLN A 29 37.14 -3.40 -5.11
C GLN A 29 35.77 -4.08 -5.03
N ALA A 30 34.82 -3.44 -4.33
CA ALA A 30 33.40 -3.76 -4.46
C ALA A 30 33.09 -3.63 -5.95
N THR A 31 33.01 -4.74 -6.64
CA THR A 31 32.51 -4.82 -8.01
C THR A 31 31.12 -4.19 -7.96
N LYS A 32 31.00 -2.97 -8.47
CA LYS A 32 29.69 -2.39 -8.78
C LYS A 32 29.04 -3.39 -9.72
N VAL A 33 28.09 -4.17 -9.21
CA VAL A 33 27.19 -4.95 -10.05
C VAL A 33 26.53 -3.93 -10.96
N GLN A 34 26.99 -3.86 -12.20
CA GLN A 34 26.43 -2.99 -13.20
C GLN A 34 25.06 -3.59 -13.50
N ALA A 35 24.01 -2.89 -13.06
CA ALA A 35 22.65 -3.27 -13.35
C ALA A 35 22.50 -3.38 -14.86
N GLN A 36 22.05 -4.51 -15.33
CA GLN A 36 21.77 -4.75 -16.74
C GLN A 36 20.43 -5.43 -16.85
N GLY A 37 19.64 -4.97 -17.83
CA GLY A 37 18.45 -5.66 -18.28
C GLY A 37 17.14 -4.90 -18.10
N THR A 38 16.19 -5.37 -18.90
CA THR A 38 14.81 -4.87 -18.91
C THR A 38 13.93 -5.85 -18.13
N LEU A 39 13.17 -5.35 -17.17
CA LEU A 39 12.14 -6.10 -16.46
C LEU A 39 10.78 -5.83 -17.09
N LYS A 40 10.10 -6.87 -17.57
CA LYS A 40 8.73 -6.80 -18.10
C LYS A 40 7.74 -7.32 -17.06
N VAL A 41 6.79 -6.46 -16.67
CA VAL A 41 5.78 -6.74 -15.62
C VAL A 41 4.39 -6.82 -16.23
N GLY A 42 3.74 -7.97 -16.13
CA GLY A 42 2.31 -8.15 -16.45
C GLY A 42 1.44 -7.69 -15.27
N MET A 43 0.74 -6.56 -15.45
CA MET A 43 -0.14 -5.98 -14.44
C MET A 43 -1.53 -6.59 -14.45
N THR A 44 -2.23 -6.50 -13.30
CA THR A 44 -3.65 -6.88 -13.18
C THR A 44 -4.62 -5.90 -13.82
N LEU A 45 -4.18 -4.68 -14.06
CA LEU A 45 -4.99 -3.60 -14.63
C LEU A 45 -5.34 -3.83 -16.10
N ALA A 46 -6.45 -3.26 -16.55
CA ALA A 46 -6.88 -3.28 -17.95
C ALA A 46 -6.26 -2.15 -18.79
N ASP A 47 -5.67 -1.15 -18.16
CA ASP A 47 -5.02 -0.02 -18.81
C ASP A 47 -3.80 0.46 -17.99
N ILE A 48 -2.94 1.23 -18.63
CA ILE A 48 -1.82 1.90 -17.96
C ILE A 48 -2.37 3.03 -17.07
N PRO A 49 -2.01 3.08 -15.78
CA PRO A 49 -2.35 4.23 -14.94
C PRO A 49 -1.77 5.52 -15.51
N VAL A 50 -2.55 6.58 -15.46
CA VAL A 50 -2.14 7.90 -15.91
C VAL A 50 -1.84 8.77 -14.70
N SER A 51 -0.79 9.58 -14.78
CA SER A 51 -0.41 10.47 -13.71
C SER A 51 -0.47 11.94 -14.12
N PHE A 52 -1.38 12.65 -13.49
CA PHE A 52 -1.49 14.11 -13.55
C PHE A 52 -0.73 14.79 -12.40
N GLY A 53 0.28 14.11 -11.82
CA GLY A 53 0.91 14.45 -10.56
C GLY A 53 0.36 13.65 -9.36
N GLN A 54 -0.87 13.13 -9.48
CA GLN A 54 -1.41 12.03 -8.68
C GLN A 54 -1.86 10.94 -9.65
N PRO A 55 -1.57 9.66 -9.38
CA PRO A 55 -1.98 8.57 -10.25
C PRO A 55 -3.48 8.30 -10.13
N ASP A 56 -4.12 7.95 -11.21
CA ASP A 56 -5.45 7.34 -11.19
C ASP A 56 -5.39 5.84 -10.85
N GLN A 57 -6.52 5.13 -10.90
CA GLN A 57 -6.65 3.70 -10.63
C GLN A 57 -6.22 3.28 -9.21
N GLY A 58 -6.35 4.20 -8.23
CA GLY A 58 -6.17 3.91 -6.81
C GLY A 58 -4.76 3.44 -6.45
N PHE A 59 -4.65 2.44 -5.59
CA PHE A 59 -3.36 1.92 -5.14
C PHE A 59 -2.55 1.22 -6.23
N GLU A 60 -3.20 0.62 -7.22
CA GLU A 60 -2.51 0.06 -8.37
C GLU A 60 -1.80 1.18 -9.16
N GLY A 61 -2.46 2.32 -9.35
CA GLY A 61 -1.84 3.48 -9.95
C GLY A 61 -0.67 4.03 -9.13
N PHE A 62 -0.78 4.07 -7.80
CA PHE A 62 0.34 4.41 -6.93
C PHE A 62 1.52 3.44 -7.12
N ARG A 63 1.26 2.13 -7.21
CA ARG A 63 2.28 1.10 -7.35
C ARG A 63 3.02 1.16 -8.68
N PHE A 64 2.28 1.26 -9.79
CA PHE A 64 2.83 1.13 -11.14
C PHE A 64 3.18 2.45 -11.82
N MET A 65 2.81 3.58 -11.25
CA MET A 65 3.07 4.90 -11.82
C MET A 65 3.52 5.90 -10.73
N GLY A 66 2.74 6.06 -9.68
CA GLY A 66 2.94 7.11 -8.70
C GLY A 66 4.31 7.06 -8.03
N LEU A 67 4.60 5.99 -7.29
CA LEU A 67 5.86 5.82 -6.54
C LEU A 67 7.07 5.50 -7.42
N MET A 68 6.87 5.27 -8.71
CA MET A 68 7.95 5.22 -9.67
C MET A 68 8.41 6.63 -10.06
N LEU A 69 7.46 7.54 -10.33
CA LEU A 69 7.76 8.87 -10.86
C LEU A 69 7.93 9.95 -9.79
N TYR A 70 7.36 9.77 -8.61
CA TYR A 70 7.27 10.82 -7.60
C TYR A 70 7.70 10.33 -6.23
N ASP A 71 8.10 11.27 -5.37
CA ASP A 71 8.19 11.10 -3.93
C ASP A 71 7.15 11.96 -3.22
N ALA A 72 6.83 11.57 -1.99
CA ALA A 72 6.08 12.36 -1.03
C ALA A 72 7.01 13.04 -0.02
N LEU A 73 6.47 13.88 0.87
CA LEU A 73 7.25 14.45 1.98
C LEU A 73 7.76 13.36 2.92
N ILE A 74 6.97 12.33 3.13
CA ILE A 74 7.26 11.15 3.94
C ILE A 74 7.04 9.92 3.08
N ASN A 75 7.92 8.94 3.16
CA ASN A 75 7.84 7.69 2.41
C ASN A 75 7.60 6.50 3.35
N TRP A 76 7.16 5.40 2.77
CA TRP A 76 7.12 4.10 3.43
C TRP A 76 8.46 3.39 3.32
N ASP A 77 8.93 2.76 4.42
CA ASP A 77 10.07 1.86 4.36
C ASP A 77 9.66 0.53 3.69
N MET A 78 10.07 0.35 2.46
CA MET A 78 9.85 -0.86 1.66
C MET A 78 11.13 -1.70 1.51
N SER A 79 12.14 -1.48 2.35
CA SER A 79 13.44 -2.15 2.25
C SER A 79 13.47 -3.54 2.88
N GLN A 80 12.45 -3.92 3.65
CA GLN A 80 12.41 -5.16 4.43
C GLN A 80 11.02 -5.84 4.35
N SER A 81 11.02 -7.18 4.58
CA SER A 81 9.83 -8.03 4.41
C SER A 81 9.34 -8.69 5.71
N ASP A 82 10.05 -8.55 6.80
CA ASP A 82 9.80 -9.27 8.06
C ASP A 82 8.86 -8.53 9.01
N LYS A 83 8.73 -7.21 8.88
CA LYS A 83 7.83 -6.38 9.71
C LYS A 83 7.00 -5.42 8.86
N PRO A 84 5.88 -4.87 9.40
CA PRO A 84 5.11 -3.81 8.73
C PRO A 84 5.99 -2.62 8.37
N SER A 85 5.72 -2.01 7.22
CA SER A 85 6.44 -0.82 6.75
C SER A 85 6.21 0.37 7.68
N GLY A 86 7.28 0.91 8.23
CA GLY A 86 7.27 2.17 8.98
C GLY A 86 7.36 3.38 8.06
N LEU A 87 7.30 4.57 8.67
CA LEU A 87 7.53 5.84 8.00
C LEU A 87 9.02 6.18 8.00
N ILE A 88 9.50 6.69 6.87
CA ILE A 88 10.87 7.19 6.71
C ILE A 88 10.86 8.58 6.06
N PRO A 89 11.91 9.40 6.28
CA PRO A 89 12.08 10.64 5.57
C PRO A 89 12.03 10.47 4.05
N GLY A 90 11.19 11.28 3.41
CA GLY A 90 11.11 11.41 1.95
C GLY A 90 11.73 12.74 1.50
N LEU A 91 10.93 13.60 0.87
CA LEU A 91 11.34 14.96 0.50
C LEU A 91 11.46 15.90 1.72
N ALA A 92 10.89 15.54 2.88
CA ALA A 92 11.22 16.12 4.16
C ALA A 92 12.28 15.28 4.87
N GLU A 93 13.32 15.92 5.40
CA GLU A 93 14.37 15.29 6.20
C GLU A 93 13.90 15.00 7.62
N SER A 94 13.00 15.85 8.12
CA SER A 94 12.41 15.73 9.44
C SER A 94 11.07 16.47 9.52
N TRP A 95 10.29 16.11 10.54
CA TRP A 95 9.04 16.78 10.88
C TRP A 95 8.85 16.79 12.39
N SER A 96 8.12 17.79 12.86
CA SER A 96 7.78 17.93 14.27
C SER A 96 6.43 18.62 14.44
N VAL A 97 5.74 18.30 15.53
CA VAL A 97 4.56 19.03 15.97
C VAL A 97 4.97 20.07 16.99
N ASP A 98 4.34 21.25 16.96
CA ASP A 98 4.56 22.30 17.94
C ASP A 98 4.15 21.80 19.35
N PRO A 99 5.03 21.86 20.36
CA PRO A 99 4.71 21.38 21.69
C PRO A 99 3.59 22.17 22.39
N SER A 100 3.41 23.46 22.03
CA SER A 100 2.39 24.34 22.57
C SER A 100 1.08 24.36 21.79
N ASP A 101 1.13 24.02 20.51
CA ASP A 101 -0.03 23.95 19.62
C ASP A 101 0.02 22.70 18.74
N LYS A 102 -0.52 21.60 19.25
CA LYS A 102 -0.52 20.30 18.60
C LYS A 102 -1.26 20.24 17.25
N THR A 103 -1.82 21.35 16.79
CA THR A 103 -2.39 21.48 15.44
C THR A 103 -1.36 21.90 14.41
N LYS A 104 -0.17 22.39 14.81
CA LYS A 104 0.87 22.87 13.90
C LYS A 104 1.98 21.86 13.71
N TRP A 105 2.24 21.54 12.45
CA TRP A 105 3.28 20.64 12.01
C TRP A 105 4.30 21.39 11.16
N THR A 106 5.58 21.27 11.51
CA THR A 106 6.69 21.83 10.72
C THR A 106 7.45 20.72 10.03
N PHE A 107 7.69 20.89 8.72
CA PHE A 107 8.48 19.97 7.90
C PHE A 107 9.72 20.69 7.37
N LYS A 108 10.91 20.12 7.63
CA LYS A 108 12.19 20.57 7.07
C LYS A 108 12.45 19.80 5.78
N LEU A 109 12.54 20.53 4.69
CA LEU A 109 12.66 19.95 3.36
C LEU A 109 14.11 19.65 2.99
N ARG A 110 14.30 18.60 2.22
CA ARG A 110 15.59 18.18 1.69
C ARG A 110 16.10 19.19 0.68
N LYS A 111 17.37 19.59 0.81
CA LYS A 111 18.06 20.46 -0.14
C LYS A 111 18.62 19.65 -1.32
N ASN A 112 18.91 20.35 -2.41
CA ASN A 112 19.55 19.77 -3.62
C ASN A 112 18.75 18.66 -4.33
N VAL A 113 17.47 18.53 -4.06
CA VAL A 113 16.57 17.64 -4.79
C VAL A 113 16.23 18.27 -6.14
N LYS A 114 16.29 17.46 -7.20
CA LYS A 114 15.89 17.85 -8.55
C LYS A 114 14.68 17.05 -9.01
N PHE A 115 13.78 17.71 -9.70
CA PHE A 115 12.76 17.05 -10.49
C PHE A 115 13.39 16.42 -11.75
N HIS A 116 12.66 15.54 -12.42
CA HIS A 116 13.11 14.89 -13.66
C HIS A 116 13.45 15.87 -14.78
N ASP A 117 12.82 17.05 -14.78
CA ASP A 117 13.08 18.14 -15.75
C ASP A 117 14.28 19.00 -15.38
N GLY A 118 14.97 18.71 -14.28
CA GLY A 118 16.14 19.42 -13.78
C GLY A 118 15.83 20.61 -12.88
N SER A 119 14.56 21.02 -12.73
CA SER A 119 14.18 22.10 -11.80
C SER A 119 14.37 21.69 -10.34
N THR A 120 14.48 22.68 -9.45
CA THR A 120 14.76 22.43 -8.03
C THR A 120 13.46 22.23 -7.26
N PHE A 121 13.43 21.22 -6.40
CA PHE A 121 12.40 21.05 -5.38
C PHE A 121 12.66 21.97 -4.18
N ASN A 122 11.64 22.67 -3.71
CA ASN A 122 11.67 23.56 -2.57
C ASN A 122 10.26 23.72 -1.96
N ALA A 123 10.10 24.63 -1.00
CA ALA A 123 8.83 24.90 -0.35
C ALA A 123 7.75 25.41 -1.33
N ASP A 124 8.11 26.19 -2.36
CA ASP A 124 7.14 26.66 -3.36
C ASP A 124 6.54 25.48 -4.13
N ALA A 125 7.35 24.45 -4.44
CA ALA A 125 6.83 23.24 -5.07
C ALA A 125 5.87 22.46 -4.14
N VAL A 126 6.09 22.46 -2.83
CA VAL A 126 5.13 21.86 -1.87
C VAL A 126 3.82 22.63 -1.88
N ILE A 127 3.86 23.96 -1.74
CA ILE A 127 2.66 24.80 -1.78
C ILE A 127 1.90 24.61 -3.10
N PHE A 128 2.59 24.64 -4.23
CA PHE A 128 2.00 24.37 -5.56
C PHE A 128 1.21 23.03 -5.59
N ASN A 129 1.77 21.97 -5.02
CA ASN A 129 1.13 20.66 -5.03
C ASN A 129 -0.06 20.56 -4.07
N PHE A 130 -0.08 21.31 -2.97
CA PHE A 130 -1.24 21.40 -2.09
C PHE A 130 -2.33 22.30 -2.67
N ASP A 131 -1.98 23.45 -3.28
CA ASP A 131 -2.92 24.30 -4.00
C ASP A 131 -3.61 23.54 -5.15
N LYS A 132 -2.86 22.75 -5.91
CA LYS A 132 -3.39 21.85 -6.94
C LYS A 132 -4.54 20.97 -6.44
N LEU A 133 -4.51 20.57 -5.17
CA LEU A 133 -5.47 19.65 -4.59
C LEU A 133 -6.60 20.36 -3.82
N LEU A 134 -6.28 21.46 -3.14
CA LEU A 134 -7.15 22.03 -2.11
C LEU A 134 -7.63 23.46 -2.41
N ASP A 135 -6.85 24.27 -3.14
CA ASP A 135 -7.25 25.66 -3.44
C ASP A 135 -7.93 25.78 -4.81
N LYS A 136 -9.26 25.88 -4.78
CA LYS A 136 -10.10 26.02 -5.99
C LYS A 136 -9.82 27.29 -6.80
N ASN A 137 -9.17 28.29 -6.20
CA ASN A 137 -8.86 29.56 -6.85
C ASN A 137 -7.46 29.56 -7.50
N SER A 138 -6.65 28.54 -7.23
CA SER A 138 -5.31 28.46 -7.82
C SER A 138 -5.36 28.01 -9.29
N PRO A 139 -4.48 28.55 -10.17
CA PRO A 139 -4.48 28.21 -11.59
C PRO A 139 -4.17 26.73 -11.85
N GLN A 140 -3.46 26.07 -10.93
CA GLN A 140 -3.10 24.65 -11.01
C GLN A 140 -4.16 23.71 -10.40
N PHE A 141 -5.24 24.24 -9.83
CA PHE A 141 -6.28 23.41 -9.19
C PHE A 141 -6.79 22.30 -10.11
N SER A 142 -6.92 21.11 -9.56
CA SER A 142 -7.45 19.96 -10.28
C SER A 142 -8.42 19.17 -9.41
N ALA A 143 -9.72 19.37 -9.63
CA ALA A 143 -10.76 18.60 -8.95
C ALA A 143 -10.60 17.09 -9.13
N ARG A 144 -10.13 16.65 -10.33
CA ARG A 144 -9.83 15.24 -10.62
C ARG A 144 -8.77 14.69 -9.67
N GLN A 145 -7.63 15.38 -9.53
CA GLN A 145 -6.56 14.93 -8.64
C GLN A 145 -6.98 15.00 -7.17
N GLY A 146 -7.69 16.05 -6.77
CA GLY A 146 -8.26 16.18 -5.43
C GLY A 146 -9.16 15.01 -5.08
N SER A 147 -10.04 14.55 -5.98
CA SER A 147 -10.92 13.42 -5.74
C SER A 147 -10.19 12.09 -5.50
N LEU A 148 -8.94 11.97 -5.97
CA LEU A 148 -8.12 10.77 -5.77
C LEU A 148 -7.49 10.70 -4.38
N VAL A 149 -7.23 11.84 -3.71
CA VAL A 149 -6.41 11.86 -2.50
C VAL A 149 -6.93 12.72 -1.35
N ASN A 150 -7.82 13.71 -1.55
CA ASN A 150 -8.24 14.63 -0.49
C ASN A 150 -8.89 13.92 0.71
N PHE A 151 -9.59 12.81 0.47
CA PHE A 151 -10.15 11.99 1.54
C PHE A 151 -9.09 11.36 2.45
N ARG A 152 -7.80 11.40 2.09
CA ARG A 152 -6.67 10.89 2.89
C ARG A 152 -6.03 11.95 3.76
N ILE A 153 -6.29 13.24 3.49
CA ILE A 153 -5.74 14.38 4.23
C ILE A 153 -6.86 15.24 4.86
N PRO A 154 -7.90 14.64 5.47
CA PRO A 154 -9.08 15.38 5.93
C PRO A 154 -8.79 16.31 7.09
N SER A 155 -7.67 16.13 7.78
CA SER A 155 -7.28 16.94 8.92
C SER A 155 -6.60 18.26 8.53
N ILE A 156 -6.08 18.38 7.31
CA ILE A 156 -5.35 19.58 6.88
C ILE A 156 -6.31 20.76 6.71
N LYS A 157 -6.08 21.80 7.52
CA LYS A 157 -6.83 23.06 7.51
C LYS A 157 -6.18 24.11 6.63
N SER A 158 -4.86 24.25 6.74
CA SER A 158 -4.05 25.21 5.98
C SER A 158 -2.59 24.77 5.92
N TYR A 159 -1.86 25.37 5.00
CA TYR A 159 -0.44 25.15 4.81
C TYR A 159 0.21 26.45 4.34
N LYS A 160 1.48 26.64 4.67
CA LYS A 160 2.25 27.82 4.25
C LYS A 160 3.74 27.54 4.16
N LYS A 161 4.40 28.27 3.30
CA LYS A 161 5.85 28.39 3.25
C LYS A 161 6.33 29.24 4.42
N ILE A 162 7.33 28.78 5.15
CA ILE A 162 8.03 29.55 6.20
C ILE A 162 9.32 30.13 5.63
N ASP A 163 10.10 29.29 4.94
CA ASP A 163 11.29 29.64 4.17
C ASP A 163 11.43 28.70 2.97
N ASP A 164 12.49 28.80 2.19
CA ASP A 164 12.65 27.97 0.96
C ASP A 164 12.70 26.47 1.22
N TYR A 165 13.00 26.05 2.44
CA TYR A 165 13.12 24.64 2.82
C TYR A 165 12.35 24.29 4.10
N THR A 166 11.36 25.11 4.46
CA THR A 166 10.49 24.85 5.61
C THR A 166 9.04 25.15 5.26
N VAL A 167 8.17 24.18 5.50
CA VAL A 167 6.72 24.35 5.36
C VAL A 167 6.02 24.03 6.68
N GLU A 168 4.92 24.72 6.95
CA GLU A 168 4.05 24.48 8.10
C GLU A 168 2.67 24.05 7.61
N PHE A 169 2.14 23.01 8.22
CA PHE A 169 0.75 22.57 8.06
C PHE A 169 0.00 22.82 9.36
N THR A 170 -1.22 23.31 9.26
CA THR A 170 -2.15 23.43 10.40
C THR A 170 -3.31 22.48 10.19
N THR A 171 -3.68 21.73 11.22
CA THR A 171 -4.82 20.82 11.22
C THR A 171 -6.03 21.44 11.91
N HIS A 172 -7.24 20.93 11.64
CA HIS A 172 -8.46 21.39 12.30
C HIS A 172 -8.49 21.11 13.81
N LYS A 173 -7.80 20.06 14.24
CA LYS A 173 -7.61 19.61 15.62
C LYS A 173 -6.29 18.84 15.72
N PRO A 174 -5.73 18.59 16.90
CA PRO A 174 -4.55 17.74 17.05
C PRO A 174 -4.73 16.42 16.31
N ASP A 175 -3.77 16.07 15.45
CA ASP A 175 -3.81 14.83 14.66
C ASP A 175 -2.41 14.24 14.47
N SER A 176 -2.13 13.18 15.20
CA SER A 176 -0.86 12.44 15.14
C SER A 176 -0.73 11.59 13.85
N PHE A 177 -1.80 11.49 13.03
CA PHE A 177 -1.80 10.72 11.79
C PHE A 177 -1.30 11.51 10.58
N VAL A 178 -1.05 12.80 10.72
CA VAL A 178 -0.57 13.66 9.62
C VAL A 178 0.62 13.06 8.86
N PRO A 179 1.67 12.50 9.51
CA PRO A 179 2.77 11.89 8.77
C PRO A 179 2.33 10.75 7.83
N TYR A 180 1.39 9.92 8.24
CA TYR A 180 0.84 8.85 7.40
C TYR A 180 0.02 9.40 6.22
N GLN A 181 -0.75 10.46 6.45
CA GLN A 181 -1.56 11.10 5.42
C GLN A 181 -0.70 11.69 4.30
N LEU A 182 0.42 12.29 4.65
CA LEU A 182 1.33 12.95 3.71
C LEU A 182 2.11 11.99 2.81
N CYS A 183 2.17 10.69 3.13
CA CYS A 183 2.74 9.66 2.24
C CYS A 183 1.98 9.51 0.90
N TYR A 184 0.74 9.99 0.84
CA TYR A 184 -0.10 9.87 -0.34
C TYR A 184 -0.06 11.11 -1.24
N ILE A 185 0.58 12.18 -0.82
CA ILE A 185 0.65 13.44 -1.58
C ILE A 185 1.96 13.50 -2.32
N LEU A 186 1.88 13.19 -3.62
CA LEU A 186 3.03 13.09 -4.51
C LEU A 186 3.37 14.46 -5.12
N MET A 187 4.67 14.77 -5.21
CA MET A 187 5.16 16.09 -5.63
C MET A 187 5.48 16.13 -7.12
N ALA A 188 4.65 16.83 -7.88
CA ALA A 188 4.84 17.13 -9.31
C ALA A 188 5.62 18.42 -9.50
N SER A 189 6.39 18.52 -10.60
CA SER A 189 7.17 19.72 -10.95
C SER A 189 6.28 20.89 -11.40
N PRO A 190 6.32 22.05 -10.73
CA PRO A 190 5.68 23.26 -11.20
C PRO A 190 6.20 23.72 -12.56
N THR A 191 7.52 23.63 -12.77
CA THR A 191 8.19 24.02 -14.02
C THR A 191 7.71 23.17 -15.20
N GLN A 192 7.56 21.87 -15.02
CA GLN A 192 7.03 21.00 -16.09
C GLN A 192 5.57 21.32 -16.40
N TRP A 193 4.75 21.58 -15.37
CA TRP A 193 3.36 21.97 -15.59
C TRP A 193 3.25 23.26 -16.40
N GLU A 194 4.09 24.27 -16.13
CA GLU A 194 4.16 25.49 -16.94
C GLU A 194 4.59 25.21 -18.39
N LYS A 195 5.64 24.40 -18.58
CA LYS A 195 6.12 23.98 -19.90
C LYS A 195 5.07 23.25 -20.74
N THR A 196 4.18 22.55 -20.09
CA THR A 196 3.07 21.83 -20.74
C THR A 196 1.82 22.69 -20.94
N GLY A 197 1.98 24.02 -20.88
CA GLY A 197 0.90 24.98 -21.15
C GLY A 197 -0.12 25.06 -20.01
N LYS A 198 0.27 24.72 -18.78
CA LYS A 198 -0.60 24.69 -17.59
C LYS A 198 -1.77 23.70 -17.73
N ASP A 199 -1.56 22.63 -18.52
CA ASP A 199 -2.55 21.59 -18.77
C ASP A 199 -2.10 20.24 -18.19
N TRP A 200 -2.90 19.69 -17.28
CA TRP A 200 -2.59 18.43 -16.63
C TRP A 200 -2.66 17.21 -17.57
N ASN A 201 -3.46 17.25 -18.63
CA ASN A 201 -3.53 16.17 -19.61
C ASN A 201 -2.26 16.13 -20.46
N THR A 202 -1.71 17.29 -20.81
CA THR A 202 -0.42 17.40 -21.49
C THR A 202 0.73 17.04 -20.56
N PHE A 203 0.68 17.47 -19.28
CA PHE A 203 1.63 17.07 -18.24
C PHE A 203 1.69 15.54 -18.11
N ALA A 204 0.55 14.85 -18.14
CA ALA A 204 0.48 13.40 -17.99
C ALA A 204 1.22 12.61 -19.08
N LYS A 205 1.47 13.21 -20.26
CA LYS A 205 2.24 12.61 -21.34
C LYS A 205 3.75 12.65 -21.09
N THR A 206 4.21 13.66 -20.35
CA THR A 206 5.61 13.89 -20.00
C THR A 206 5.75 14.30 -18.54
N PRO A 207 5.32 13.45 -17.59
CA PRO A 207 5.29 13.79 -16.18
C PRO A 207 6.69 13.98 -15.61
N SER A 208 6.82 14.93 -14.69
CA SER A 208 8.06 15.21 -13.98
C SER A 208 7.80 15.21 -12.47
N GLY A 209 8.43 14.27 -11.77
CA GLY A 209 8.48 14.14 -10.33
C GLY A 209 9.92 14.07 -9.85
N THR A 210 10.11 13.61 -8.61
CA THR A 210 11.42 13.42 -7.97
C THR A 210 11.77 11.95 -7.78
N GLY A 211 10.87 11.03 -8.19
CA GLY A 211 10.98 9.60 -7.96
C GLY A 211 12.14 8.94 -8.69
N PRO A 212 12.44 7.68 -8.37
CA PRO A 212 13.63 6.98 -8.87
C PRO A 212 13.56 6.62 -10.36
N TRP A 213 12.39 6.66 -10.96
CA TRP A 213 12.18 6.35 -12.37
C TRP A 213 11.63 7.54 -13.15
N LYS A 214 11.98 7.64 -14.42
CA LYS A 214 11.40 8.58 -15.38
C LYS A 214 10.54 7.81 -16.38
N LEU A 215 9.38 8.37 -16.74
CA LEU A 215 8.59 7.86 -17.85
C LEU A 215 9.30 8.17 -19.16
N GLU A 216 9.57 7.14 -19.95
CA GLU A 216 10.15 7.28 -21.31
C GLU A 216 9.04 7.20 -22.36
N THR A 217 8.13 6.26 -22.23
CA THR A 217 7.05 6.03 -23.19
C THR A 217 5.78 5.58 -22.46
N ILE A 218 4.64 6.05 -22.94
CA ILE A 218 3.32 5.54 -22.53
C ILE A 218 2.46 5.33 -23.78
N VAL A 219 1.96 4.11 -23.94
CA VAL A 219 0.98 3.73 -24.94
C VAL A 219 -0.23 3.19 -24.20
N PRO A 220 -1.36 3.93 -24.16
CA PRO A 220 -2.55 3.52 -23.43
C PRO A 220 -2.98 2.09 -23.80
N ARG A 221 -3.38 1.31 -22.81
CA ARG A 221 -3.79 -0.10 -22.92
C ARG A 221 -2.72 -1.08 -23.41
N GLU A 222 -1.53 -0.60 -23.72
CA GLU A 222 -0.46 -1.46 -24.27
C GLU A 222 0.72 -1.56 -23.31
N LYS A 223 1.39 -0.43 -23.02
CA LYS A 223 2.57 -0.42 -22.15
C LYS A 223 2.92 0.96 -21.60
N ALA A 224 3.68 0.95 -20.50
CA ALA A 224 4.53 2.09 -20.12
C ALA A 224 5.97 1.63 -19.93
N GLU A 225 6.93 2.47 -20.35
CA GLU A 225 8.35 2.22 -20.23
C GLU A 225 8.98 3.25 -19.29
N PHE A 226 9.78 2.77 -18.36
CA PHE A 226 10.43 3.59 -17.34
C PHE A 226 11.93 3.35 -17.37
N VAL A 227 12.71 4.43 -17.30
CA VAL A 227 14.16 4.41 -17.21
C VAL A 227 14.65 4.98 -15.87
N PRO A 228 15.83 4.57 -15.36
CA PRO A 228 16.35 5.07 -14.10
C PRO A 228 16.57 6.59 -14.12
N PHE A 229 16.18 7.26 -13.05
CA PHE A 229 16.63 8.63 -12.80
C PHE A 229 17.97 8.60 -12.06
N LYS A 230 19.07 8.60 -12.80
CA LYS A 230 20.43 8.54 -12.24
C LYS A 230 20.79 9.70 -11.31
N GLY A 231 20.07 10.83 -11.43
CA GLY A 231 20.19 12.00 -10.56
C GLY A 231 19.27 11.98 -9.34
N HIS A 232 18.73 10.82 -8.96
CA HIS A 232 17.86 10.71 -7.80
C HIS A 232 18.59 11.15 -6.53
N TRP A 233 17.90 11.89 -5.68
CA TRP A 233 18.45 12.49 -4.45
C TRP A 233 18.92 11.46 -3.41
N ASP A 234 18.35 10.26 -3.41
CA ASP A 234 18.79 9.13 -2.58
C ASP A 234 19.53 8.11 -3.44
N ALA A 235 20.84 8.04 -3.28
CA ALA A 235 21.69 7.11 -4.03
C ALA A 235 21.34 5.63 -3.82
N ASN A 236 20.77 5.27 -2.66
CA ASN A 236 20.34 3.90 -2.36
C ASN A 236 19.07 3.51 -3.12
N ARG A 237 18.32 4.50 -3.62
CA ARG A 237 17.10 4.30 -4.40
C ARG A 237 17.30 4.47 -5.91
N VAL A 238 18.53 4.70 -6.36
CA VAL A 238 18.82 4.68 -7.81
C VAL A 238 18.61 3.26 -8.32
N PRO A 239 17.71 3.05 -9.31
CA PRO A 239 17.38 1.73 -9.81
C PRO A 239 18.58 0.99 -10.39
N LYS A 240 18.62 -0.33 -10.18
CA LYS A 240 19.65 -1.21 -10.74
C LYS A 240 19.32 -1.70 -12.16
N LEU A 241 18.04 -1.72 -12.56
CA LEU A 241 17.60 -2.08 -13.90
C LEU A 241 17.81 -0.92 -14.88
N ASP A 242 18.04 -1.24 -16.15
CA ASP A 242 18.12 -0.24 -17.22
C ASP A 242 16.72 0.24 -17.66
N LYS A 243 15.72 -0.63 -17.53
CA LYS A 243 14.34 -0.33 -17.95
C LYS A 243 13.34 -1.22 -17.21
N VAL A 244 12.16 -0.67 -16.93
CA VAL A 244 10.96 -1.42 -16.55
C VAL A 244 9.89 -1.17 -17.59
N ILE A 245 9.23 -2.24 -18.05
CA ILE A 245 8.08 -2.17 -18.95
C ILE A 245 6.89 -2.77 -18.24
N THR A 246 5.84 -1.99 -18.01
CA THR A 246 4.58 -2.46 -17.46
C THR A 246 3.57 -2.70 -18.58
N ILE A 247 2.89 -3.85 -18.53
CA ILE A 247 1.99 -4.33 -19.59
C ILE A 247 0.66 -4.75 -18.94
N PRO A 248 -0.48 -4.13 -19.31
CA PRO A 248 -1.79 -4.54 -18.83
C PRO A 248 -2.16 -5.94 -19.35
N ILE A 249 -2.41 -6.86 -18.44
CA ILE A 249 -2.91 -8.21 -18.77
C ILE A 249 -3.93 -8.58 -17.68
N PRO A 250 -5.20 -8.13 -17.78
CA PRO A 250 -6.17 -8.25 -16.69
C PRO A 250 -6.61 -9.69 -16.42
N ASP A 251 -6.61 -10.57 -17.43
CA ASP A 251 -6.97 -11.97 -17.25
C ASP A 251 -5.83 -12.78 -16.61
N PRO A 252 -6.03 -13.49 -15.49
CA PRO A 252 -4.99 -14.22 -14.79
C PRO A 252 -4.40 -15.39 -15.56
N ASN A 253 -5.20 -16.04 -16.46
CA ASN A 253 -4.70 -17.14 -17.29
C ASN A 253 -3.81 -16.58 -18.41
N ALA A 254 -4.21 -15.47 -19.04
CA ALA A 254 -3.37 -14.78 -20.02
C ALA A 254 -2.07 -14.29 -19.39
N ARG A 255 -2.10 -13.72 -18.15
CA ARG A 255 -0.86 -13.36 -17.43
C ARG A 255 0.03 -14.59 -17.20
N THR A 256 -0.54 -15.70 -16.75
CA THR A 256 0.19 -16.95 -16.54
C THR A 256 0.83 -17.44 -17.85
N ALA A 257 0.11 -17.42 -18.96
CA ALA A 257 0.63 -17.81 -20.27
C ALA A 257 1.78 -16.89 -20.72
N ALA A 258 1.64 -15.58 -20.54
CA ALA A 258 2.67 -14.59 -20.87
C ALA A 258 3.97 -14.81 -20.05
N LEU A 259 3.87 -15.18 -18.77
CA LEU A 259 5.03 -15.53 -17.94
C LEU A 259 5.69 -16.82 -18.43
N LEU A 260 4.91 -17.87 -18.63
CA LEU A 260 5.43 -19.19 -19.03
C LEU A 260 6.06 -19.21 -20.42
N SER A 261 5.64 -18.29 -21.30
CA SER A 261 6.23 -18.10 -22.65
C SER A 261 7.44 -17.17 -22.66
N GLY A 262 7.74 -16.49 -21.54
CA GLY A 262 8.81 -15.48 -21.45
C GLY A 262 8.46 -14.13 -22.09
N GLN A 263 7.19 -13.89 -22.42
CA GLN A 263 6.72 -12.59 -22.90
C GLN A 263 6.87 -11.51 -21.81
N VAL A 264 6.64 -11.89 -20.55
CA VAL A 264 6.91 -11.10 -19.36
C VAL A 264 7.81 -11.86 -18.38
N ASP A 265 8.50 -11.13 -17.51
CA ASP A 265 9.42 -11.70 -16.51
C ASP A 265 8.78 -11.82 -15.13
N TRP A 266 7.67 -11.11 -14.93
CA TRP A 266 6.96 -10.99 -13.67
C TRP A 266 5.48 -10.80 -13.93
N ILE A 267 4.63 -11.45 -13.14
CA ILE A 267 3.19 -11.21 -13.13
C ILE A 267 2.69 -11.00 -11.70
N GLU A 268 1.73 -10.10 -11.57
CA GLU A 268 0.95 -9.90 -10.35
C GLU A 268 -0.19 -10.93 -10.27
N ALA A 269 -0.55 -11.35 -9.06
CA ALA A 269 -1.70 -12.21 -8.77
C ALA A 269 -1.88 -13.37 -9.78
N PRO A 270 -0.94 -14.34 -9.84
CA PRO A 270 -1.13 -15.55 -10.64
C PRO A 270 -2.39 -16.28 -10.18
N ALA A 271 -3.08 -16.95 -11.12
CA ALA A 271 -4.22 -17.80 -10.77
C ALA A 271 -3.79 -18.86 -9.75
N PRO A 272 -4.51 -19.06 -8.63
CA PRO A 272 -4.09 -19.99 -7.58
C PRO A 272 -3.85 -21.41 -8.04
N ASP A 273 -4.69 -21.93 -8.95
CA ASP A 273 -4.58 -23.25 -9.56
C ASP A 273 -3.39 -23.39 -10.51
N ALA A 274 -2.90 -22.27 -11.08
CA ALA A 274 -1.72 -22.27 -11.94
C ALA A 274 -0.40 -22.26 -11.15
N ILE A 275 -0.39 -21.90 -9.87
CA ILE A 275 0.84 -21.75 -9.07
C ILE A 275 1.70 -23.04 -9.02
N PRO A 276 1.15 -24.26 -8.83
CA PRO A 276 1.94 -25.49 -8.89
C PRO A 276 2.66 -25.66 -10.24
N ARG A 277 1.98 -25.38 -11.34
CA ARG A 277 2.55 -25.43 -12.70
C ARG A 277 3.64 -24.38 -12.90
N ILE A 278 3.43 -23.16 -12.43
CA ILE A 278 4.43 -22.08 -12.48
C ILE A 278 5.71 -22.52 -11.76
N LYS A 279 5.59 -23.03 -10.52
CA LYS A 279 6.72 -23.53 -9.73
C LYS A 279 7.45 -24.71 -10.43
N SER A 280 6.71 -25.67 -10.98
CA SER A 280 7.32 -26.83 -11.67
C SER A 280 8.09 -26.45 -12.94
N LYS A 281 7.85 -25.27 -13.49
CA LYS A 281 8.59 -24.69 -14.62
C LYS A 281 9.78 -23.81 -14.21
N GLY A 282 10.13 -23.78 -12.91
CA GLY A 282 11.30 -23.05 -12.39
C GLY A 282 11.07 -21.57 -12.12
N PHE A 283 9.82 -21.10 -12.10
CA PHE A 283 9.51 -19.73 -11.70
C PHE A 283 9.35 -19.62 -10.18
N LYS A 284 9.71 -18.47 -9.64
CA LYS A 284 9.55 -18.16 -8.21
C LYS A 284 8.15 -17.61 -7.92
N ILE A 285 7.60 -18.01 -6.78
CA ILE A 285 6.44 -17.33 -6.18
C ILE A 285 6.94 -16.55 -4.98
N VAL A 286 6.75 -15.25 -5.01
CA VAL A 286 7.01 -14.35 -3.87
C VAL A 286 5.66 -13.89 -3.33
N ALA A 287 5.45 -14.07 -2.04
CA ALA A 287 4.23 -13.68 -1.34
C ALA A 287 4.58 -13.21 0.06
N ASN A 288 3.86 -12.23 0.58
CA ASN A 288 3.99 -11.76 1.95
C ASN A 288 2.65 -11.20 2.41
N ALA A 289 2.27 -11.50 3.64
CA ALA A 289 1.10 -10.86 4.25
C ALA A 289 1.37 -9.34 4.28
N TYR A 290 0.47 -8.58 3.68
CA TYR A 290 0.57 -7.13 3.68
C TYR A 290 -0.72 -6.52 4.25
N PRO A 291 -0.71 -5.27 4.68
CA PRO A 291 -1.85 -4.65 5.34
C PRO A 291 -3.02 -4.42 4.37
N HIS A 292 -3.74 -5.49 4.07
CA HIS A 292 -4.91 -5.50 3.20
C HIS A 292 -5.88 -6.58 3.67
N VAL A 293 -7.07 -6.16 4.09
CA VAL A 293 -8.12 -7.07 4.58
C VAL A 293 -9.27 -7.17 3.58
N TRP A 294 -9.72 -8.39 3.34
CA TRP A 294 -10.90 -8.68 2.57
C TRP A 294 -12.06 -8.98 3.51
N SER A 295 -13.11 -8.16 3.45
CA SER A 295 -14.20 -8.19 4.42
C SER A 295 -15.53 -7.75 3.82
N TRP A 296 -16.61 -8.03 4.53
CA TRP A 296 -17.93 -7.46 4.30
C TRP A 296 -18.17 -6.30 5.26
N HIS A 297 -18.55 -5.15 4.72
CA HIS A 297 -19.03 -4.01 5.49
C HIS A 297 -20.51 -4.21 5.80
N LEU A 298 -20.86 -4.19 7.08
CA LEU A 298 -22.19 -4.51 7.57
C LEU A 298 -23.00 -3.23 7.77
N SER A 299 -24.19 -3.15 7.18
CA SER A 299 -25.10 -2.02 7.33
C SER A 299 -25.75 -1.98 8.71
N ARG A 300 -25.66 -0.85 9.39
CA ARG A 300 -26.32 -0.57 10.68
C ARG A 300 -27.54 0.35 10.52
N VAL A 301 -28.06 0.52 9.31
CA VAL A 301 -29.29 1.30 9.08
C VAL A 301 -30.47 0.64 9.77
N GLU A 302 -31.53 1.42 10.02
CA GLU A 302 -32.75 0.91 10.63
C GLU A 302 -33.30 -0.31 9.87
N GLY A 303 -33.77 -1.31 10.59
CA GLY A 303 -34.28 -2.56 10.02
C GLY A 303 -33.21 -3.56 9.57
N SER A 304 -31.92 -3.22 9.61
CA SER A 304 -30.86 -4.15 9.23
C SER A 304 -30.72 -5.28 10.27
N PRO A 305 -30.66 -6.55 9.84
CA PRO A 305 -30.39 -7.68 10.74
C PRO A 305 -29.05 -7.56 11.48
N TRP A 306 -28.09 -6.83 10.91
CA TRP A 306 -26.78 -6.59 11.51
C TRP A 306 -26.79 -5.64 12.73
N ASN A 307 -27.96 -5.05 13.10
CA ASN A 307 -28.08 -4.30 14.34
C ASN A 307 -27.97 -5.22 15.57
N ASP A 308 -28.34 -6.50 15.43
CA ASP A 308 -28.13 -7.48 16.50
C ASP A 308 -26.69 -8.03 16.49
N ILE A 309 -25.97 -7.82 17.58
CA ILE A 309 -24.57 -8.28 17.73
C ILE A 309 -24.45 -9.82 17.66
N ARG A 310 -25.50 -10.56 18.07
CA ARG A 310 -25.52 -12.03 18.01
C ARG A 310 -25.49 -12.50 16.56
N VAL A 311 -26.20 -11.84 15.66
CA VAL A 311 -26.19 -12.12 14.21
C VAL A 311 -24.81 -11.84 13.62
N ARG A 312 -24.16 -10.73 14.00
CA ARG A 312 -22.82 -10.40 13.52
C ARG A 312 -21.76 -11.38 13.98
N LYS A 313 -21.81 -11.75 15.27
CA LYS A 313 -20.90 -12.76 15.84
C LYS A 313 -21.14 -14.14 15.21
N ALA A 314 -22.41 -14.53 15.03
CA ALA A 314 -22.76 -15.77 14.35
C ALA A 314 -22.19 -15.85 12.94
N ALA A 315 -22.30 -14.77 12.16
CA ALA A 315 -21.72 -14.72 10.82
C ALA A 315 -20.19 -14.89 10.84
N ASN A 316 -19.50 -14.26 11.80
CA ASN A 316 -18.05 -14.40 11.95
C ASN A 316 -17.63 -15.82 12.39
N LEU A 317 -18.46 -16.53 13.17
CA LEU A 317 -18.21 -17.91 13.58
C LEU A 317 -18.57 -18.92 12.47
N ALA A 318 -19.47 -18.58 11.55
CA ALA A 318 -19.93 -19.47 10.51
C ALA A 318 -18.96 -19.63 9.34
N VAL A 319 -18.05 -18.66 9.13
CA VAL A 319 -17.16 -18.65 7.95
C VAL A 319 -15.91 -19.49 8.18
N ASP A 320 -15.73 -20.53 7.36
CA ASP A 320 -14.51 -21.35 7.29
C ASP A 320 -13.41 -20.64 6.48
N ARG A 321 -12.55 -19.95 7.20
CA ARG A 321 -11.44 -19.16 6.63
C ARG A 321 -10.28 -20.03 6.14
N GLU A 322 -10.10 -21.22 6.74
CA GLU A 322 -9.07 -22.16 6.24
C GLU A 322 -9.52 -22.79 4.91
N GLY A 323 -10.82 -23.05 4.72
CA GLY A 323 -11.38 -23.46 3.44
C GLY A 323 -11.21 -22.38 2.37
N ILE A 324 -11.42 -21.10 2.70
CA ILE A 324 -11.14 -19.99 1.77
C ILE A 324 -9.64 -19.88 1.44
N LYS A 325 -8.75 -20.06 2.42
CA LYS A 325 -7.31 -20.12 2.18
C LYS A 325 -6.94 -21.28 1.25
N ALA A 326 -7.56 -22.44 1.42
CA ALA A 326 -7.37 -23.58 0.53
C ALA A 326 -7.86 -23.27 -0.91
N LEU A 327 -9.03 -22.64 -1.06
CA LEU A 327 -9.55 -22.13 -2.33
C LEU A 327 -8.56 -21.20 -3.05
N LEU A 328 -7.80 -20.42 -2.28
CA LEU A 328 -6.76 -19.52 -2.77
C LEU A 328 -5.38 -20.19 -2.89
N GLY A 329 -5.31 -21.53 -2.92
CA GLY A 329 -4.05 -22.28 -3.07
C GLY A 329 -3.06 -22.09 -1.90
N GLY A 330 -3.55 -21.71 -0.71
CA GLY A 330 -2.74 -21.39 0.46
C GLY A 330 -2.26 -19.93 0.53
N TYR A 331 -2.59 -19.10 -0.46
CA TYR A 331 -2.12 -17.72 -0.57
C TYR A 331 -3.09 -16.71 0.07
N ALA A 332 -3.39 -16.92 1.33
CA ALA A 332 -4.12 -15.98 2.18
C ALA A 332 -3.81 -16.25 3.65
N VAL A 333 -4.02 -15.26 4.51
CA VAL A 333 -3.97 -15.43 5.98
C VAL A 333 -5.40 -15.30 6.51
N PRO A 334 -5.96 -16.32 7.19
CA PRO A 334 -7.26 -16.22 7.84
C PRO A 334 -7.33 -15.02 8.77
N ALA A 335 -8.37 -14.20 8.62
CA ALA A 335 -8.50 -12.98 9.40
C ALA A 335 -9.07 -13.28 10.80
N SER A 336 -8.42 -12.77 11.83
CA SER A 336 -8.89 -12.73 13.21
C SER A 336 -9.28 -11.33 13.68
N GLY A 337 -9.44 -10.41 12.74
CA GLY A 337 -9.80 -9.01 12.92
C GLY A 337 -9.38 -8.16 11.73
N HIS A 338 -9.33 -6.88 11.95
CA HIS A 338 -9.02 -5.87 10.93
C HIS A 338 -7.52 -5.87 10.55
N VAL A 339 -6.65 -6.01 11.54
CA VAL A 339 -5.20 -6.13 11.37
C VAL A 339 -4.73 -7.52 11.81
N THR A 340 -3.51 -7.88 11.45
CA THR A 340 -2.95 -9.19 11.80
C THR A 340 -2.44 -9.22 13.25
N PRO A 341 -2.32 -10.41 13.89
CA PRO A 341 -1.77 -10.51 15.25
C PRO A 341 -0.34 -9.97 15.42
N GLN A 342 0.40 -9.76 14.34
CA GLN A 342 1.75 -9.19 14.34
C GLN A 342 1.75 -7.65 14.32
N ASP A 343 0.60 -7.03 14.08
CA ASP A 343 0.48 -5.58 14.10
C ASP A 343 0.46 -5.05 15.54
N PRO A 344 1.12 -3.92 15.82
CA PRO A 344 1.10 -3.32 17.15
C PRO A 344 -0.31 -2.91 17.59
N TRP A 345 -1.22 -2.75 16.66
CA TRP A 345 -2.61 -2.34 16.90
C TRP A 345 -3.58 -3.50 17.13
N TYR A 346 -3.12 -4.77 17.13
CA TYR A 346 -4.02 -5.92 17.24
C TYR A 346 -4.76 -5.98 18.59
N GLY A 347 -4.07 -5.66 19.67
CA GLY A 347 -4.67 -5.65 21.01
C GLY A 347 -5.09 -7.03 21.51
N SER A 348 -6.13 -7.07 22.36
CA SER A 348 -6.61 -8.28 23.02
C SER A 348 -8.13 -8.37 22.98
N PRO A 349 -8.75 -8.59 21.81
CA PRO A 349 -10.20 -8.74 21.73
C PRO A 349 -10.68 -9.96 22.54
N SER A 350 -11.83 -9.82 23.20
CA SER A 350 -12.46 -10.90 23.97
C SER A 350 -13.16 -11.89 23.05
N PHE A 351 -13.83 -11.41 22.01
CA PHE A 351 -14.43 -12.24 20.97
C PHE A 351 -13.35 -12.83 20.08
N LYS A 352 -13.33 -14.18 19.98
CA LYS A 352 -12.36 -14.89 19.13
C LYS A 352 -13.02 -15.33 17.85
N ILE A 353 -12.57 -14.77 16.72
CA ILE A 353 -13.01 -15.16 15.39
C ILE A 353 -12.40 -16.54 15.08
N LYS A 354 -13.25 -17.54 14.98
CA LYS A 354 -12.91 -18.94 14.67
C LYS A 354 -14.04 -19.55 13.84
N TYR A 355 -13.82 -20.69 13.23
CA TYR A 355 -14.88 -21.47 12.60
C TYR A 355 -15.57 -22.31 13.68
N ASP A 356 -16.85 -22.02 13.96
CA ASP A 356 -17.65 -22.69 14.98
C ASP A 356 -19.15 -22.55 14.60
N PRO A 357 -19.62 -23.38 13.65
CA PRO A 357 -20.98 -23.28 13.16
C PRO A 357 -22.03 -23.64 14.21
N GLU A 358 -21.70 -24.45 15.22
CA GLU A 358 -22.61 -24.80 16.33
C GLU A 358 -22.85 -23.58 17.23
N ALA A 359 -21.78 -22.88 17.61
CA ALA A 359 -21.91 -21.62 18.36
C ALA A 359 -22.64 -20.54 17.53
N ALA A 360 -22.43 -20.50 16.22
CA ALA A 360 -23.16 -19.60 15.32
C ALA A 360 -24.67 -19.88 15.34
N GLN A 361 -25.07 -21.15 15.22
CA GLN A 361 -26.48 -21.55 15.29
C GLN A 361 -27.10 -21.22 16.66
N SER A 362 -26.35 -21.39 17.73
CA SER A 362 -26.83 -21.05 19.10
C SER A 362 -27.12 -19.56 19.22
N LEU A 363 -26.21 -18.70 18.76
CA LEU A 363 -26.41 -17.24 18.75
C LEU A 363 -27.60 -16.80 17.89
N LEU A 364 -27.77 -17.44 16.71
CA LEU A 364 -28.92 -17.16 15.84
C LEU A 364 -30.22 -17.58 16.50
N LYS A 365 -30.25 -18.74 17.18
CA LYS A 365 -31.44 -19.20 17.92
C LYS A 365 -31.81 -18.23 19.06
N GLU A 366 -30.83 -17.73 19.81
CA GLU A 366 -31.04 -16.70 20.84
C GLU A 366 -31.57 -15.37 20.22
N ALA A 367 -31.20 -15.07 18.98
CA ALA A 367 -31.69 -13.92 18.23
C ALA A 367 -33.06 -14.17 17.54
N GLY A 368 -33.64 -15.37 17.67
CA GLY A 368 -34.94 -15.72 17.08
C GLY A 368 -34.88 -16.26 15.64
N PHE A 369 -33.70 -16.64 15.17
CA PHE A 369 -33.47 -17.15 13.81
C PHE A 369 -33.06 -18.64 13.80
N SER A 370 -33.28 -19.29 12.65
CA SER A 370 -32.90 -20.68 12.41
C SER A 370 -32.86 -20.98 10.92
N LYS A 371 -32.47 -22.20 10.52
CA LYS A 371 -32.60 -22.63 9.10
C LYS A 371 -34.02 -22.57 8.57
N ALA A 372 -35.03 -22.82 9.40
CA ALA A 372 -36.44 -22.73 9.04
C ALA A 372 -36.95 -21.27 8.98
N ASN A 373 -36.36 -20.37 9.79
CA ASN A 373 -36.61 -18.94 9.80
C ASN A 373 -35.29 -18.19 9.67
N PRO A 374 -34.68 -18.13 8.45
CA PRO A 374 -33.34 -17.60 8.28
C PRO A 374 -33.28 -16.07 8.34
N VAL A 375 -32.12 -15.57 8.79
CA VAL A 375 -31.73 -14.18 8.53
C VAL A 375 -31.61 -14.00 7.03
N LYS A 376 -32.27 -12.98 6.46
CA LYS A 376 -32.20 -12.67 5.02
C LYS A 376 -31.30 -11.47 4.78
N ILE A 377 -30.27 -11.67 4.00
CA ILE A 377 -29.24 -10.68 3.69
C ILE A 377 -29.20 -10.42 2.19
N LYS A 378 -29.17 -9.15 1.83
CA LYS A 378 -28.86 -8.69 0.47
C LYS A 378 -27.46 -8.11 0.48
N ALA A 379 -26.56 -8.59 -0.39
CA ALA A 379 -25.18 -8.20 -0.42
C ALA A 379 -24.75 -7.75 -1.82
N MET A 380 -24.15 -6.57 -1.90
CA MET A 380 -23.50 -6.05 -3.11
C MET A 380 -22.06 -6.55 -3.17
N ILE A 381 -21.70 -7.18 -4.26
CA ILE A 381 -20.36 -7.73 -4.49
C ILE A 381 -19.88 -7.38 -5.91
N SER A 382 -18.58 -7.54 -6.15
CA SER A 382 -18.01 -7.47 -7.50
C SER A 382 -17.37 -8.80 -7.88
N ALA A 383 -17.41 -9.13 -9.17
CA ALA A 383 -16.72 -10.31 -9.71
C ALA A 383 -15.21 -10.08 -9.92
N SER A 384 -14.74 -8.82 -9.87
CA SER A 384 -13.34 -8.42 -10.06
C SER A 384 -13.05 -7.13 -9.30
N GLY A 385 -11.81 -6.67 -9.28
CA GLY A 385 -11.42 -5.39 -8.69
C GLY A 385 -9.99 -5.40 -8.16
N SER A 386 -9.49 -4.22 -7.79
CA SER A 386 -8.14 -4.08 -7.23
C SER A 386 -8.03 -4.81 -5.89
N GLY A 387 -7.06 -5.72 -5.77
CA GLY A 387 -6.83 -6.52 -4.56
C GLY A 387 -7.96 -7.47 -4.19
N GLN A 388 -8.89 -7.75 -5.08
CA GLN A 388 -10.04 -8.62 -4.82
C GLN A 388 -9.78 -10.09 -5.18
N MET A 389 -8.60 -10.59 -5.08
CA MET A 389 -8.22 -12.02 -5.28
C MET A 389 -9.17 -12.81 -6.21
N LEU A 390 -10.06 -13.66 -5.67
CA LEU A 390 -11.13 -14.37 -6.38
C LEU A 390 -12.49 -14.01 -5.76
N PRO A 391 -13.01 -12.79 -5.96
CA PRO A 391 -14.14 -12.28 -5.17
C PRO A 391 -15.41 -13.10 -5.35
N LEU A 392 -15.73 -13.58 -6.56
CA LEU A 392 -16.96 -14.35 -6.77
C LEU A 392 -16.90 -15.72 -6.10
N PRO A 393 -15.89 -16.60 -6.35
CA PRO A 393 -15.78 -17.88 -5.65
C PRO A 393 -15.68 -17.75 -4.12
N MET A 394 -14.99 -16.72 -3.62
CA MET A 394 -14.90 -16.47 -2.18
C MET A 394 -16.25 -16.10 -1.57
N ASN A 395 -17.02 -15.23 -2.24
CA ASN A 395 -18.35 -14.85 -1.78
C ASN A 395 -19.33 -16.03 -1.83
N GLU A 396 -19.29 -16.86 -2.88
CA GLU A 396 -20.11 -18.08 -3.00
C GLU A 396 -19.80 -19.09 -1.88
N TYR A 397 -18.52 -19.26 -1.53
CA TYR A 397 -18.11 -20.11 -0.41
C TYR A 397 -18.65 -19.58 0.92
N ILE A 398 -18.57 -18.27 1.16
CA ILE A 398 -19.13 -17.63 2.36
C ILE A 398 -20.65 -17.79 2.38
N GLN A 399 -21.33 -17.62 1.26
CA GLN A 399 -22.79 -17.80 1.15
C GLN A 399 -23.20 -19.20 1.60
N GLN A 400 -22.47 -20.25 1.17
CA GLN A 400 -22.72 -21.63 1.57
C GLN A 400 -22.53 -21.80 3.08
N ASN A 401 -21.42 -21.33 3.64
CA ASN A 401 -21.16 -21.42 5.09
C ASN A 401 -22.26 -20.72 5.92
N LEU A 402 -22.69 -19.54 5.48
CA LEU A 402 -23.74 -18.78 6.15
C LEU A 402 -25.11 -19.49 6.07
N ALA A 403 -25.42 -20.10 4.92
CA ALA A 403 -26.66 -20.85 4.74
C ALA A 403 -26.75 -22.07 5.67
N GLU A 404 -25.62 -22.75 5.94
CA GLU A 404 -25.55 -23.89 6.85
C GLU A 404 -25.95 -23.56 8.30
N VAL A 405 -25.81 -22.30 8.72
CA VAL A 405 -26.20 -21.86 10.06
C VAL A 405 -27.54 -21.12 10.12
N GLY A 406 -28.16 -20.81 8.97
CA GLY A 406 -29.46 -20.13 8.90
C GLY A 406 -29.36 -18.64 8.55
N ILE A 407 -28.32 -18.23 7.82
CA ILE A 407 -28.20 -16.89 7.20
C ILE A 407 -28.26 -17.06 5.68
N LYS A 408 -29.35 -16.61 5.06
CA LYS A 408 -29.53 -16.65 3.61
C LYS A 408 -29.07 -15.35 2.98
N VAL A 409 -28.18 -15.44 2.00
CA VAL A 409 -27.60 -14.29 1.31
C VAL A 409 -28.00 -14.28 -0.16
N ASP A 410 -28.52 -13.16 -0.63
CA ASP A 410 -28.80 -12.92 -2.06
C ASP A 410 -27.79 -11.87 -2.57
N PHE A 411 -27.05 -12.21 -3.62
CA PHE A 411 -26.03 -11.32 -4.20
C PHE A 411 -26.59 -10.42 -5.30
N GLU A 412 -26.16 -9.15 -5.27
CA GLU A 412 -26.20 -8.23 -6.40
C GLU A 412 -24.75 -8.05 -6.89
N VAL A 413 -24.45 -8.64 -8.05
CA VAL A 413 -23.11 -8.55 -8.65
C VAL A 413 -23.02 -7.28 -9.48
N THR A 414 -22.03 -6.44 -9.17
CA THR A 414 -21.86 -5.11 -9.76
C THR A 414 -20.42 -4.97 -10.30
N GLU A 415 -20.23 -4.17 -11.35
CA GLU A 415 -18.89 -3.82 -11.83
C GLU A 415 -18.13 -3.05 -10.75
N TRP A 416 -16.79 -3.22 -10.68
CA TRP A 416 -15.97 -2.71 -9.59
C TRP A 416 -16.07 -1.19 -9.37
N ASN A 417 -15.97 -0.38 -10.43
CA ASN A 417 -16.03 1.08 -10.27
C ASN A 417 -17.43 1.53 -9.81
N ALA A 418 -18.47 0.90 -10.34
CA ALA A 418 -19.84 1.13 -9.89
C ALA A 418 -20.04 0.71 -8.42
N LEU A 419 -19.42 -0.41 -7.98
CA LEU A 419 -19.43 -0.82 -6.58
C LEU A 419 -18.75 0.22 -5.67
N ILE A 420 -17.63 0.79 -6.09
CA ILE A 420 -16.93 1.85 -5.35
C ILE A 420 -17.77 3.11 -5.25
N ASP A 421 -18.52 3.47 -6.28
CA ASP A 421 -19.44 4.62 -6.23
C ASP A 421 -20.60 4.35 -5.26
N LEU A 422 -21.15 3.13 -5.24
CA LEU A 422 -22.17 2.69 -4.26
C LEU A 422 -21.62 2.70 -2.83
N TRP A 423 -20.36 2.30 -2.66
CA TRP A 423 -19.69 2.36 -1.36
C TRP A 423 -19.54 3.81 -0.87
N ARG A 424 -19.19 4.74 -1.73
CA ARG A 424 -19.12 6.17 -1.39
C ARG A 424 -20.49 6.80 -1.12
N ALA A 425 -21.53 6.31 -1.79
CA ALA A 425 -22.89 6.79 -1.60
C ALA A 425 -23.51 6.37 -0.24
N GLY A 426 -23.07 5.24 0.31
CA GLY A 426 -23.52 4.74 1.62
C GLY A 426 -24.78 3.88 1.58
N ALA A 427 -24.99 3.08 2.64
CA ALA A 427 -26.09 2.12 2.75
C ALA A 427 -27.49 2.77 2.76
N LYS A 428 -27.60 4.06 3.11
CA LYS A 428 -28.86 4.82 3.06
C LYS A 428 -29.19 5.35 1.67
N SER A 429 -28.25 5.27 0.73
CA SER A 429 -28.49 5.74 -0.64
C SER A 429 -29.55 4.88 -1.33
N PRO A 430 -30.47 5.50 -2.12
CA PRO A 430 -31.41 4.74 -2.95
C PRO A 430 -30.72 3.74 -3.91
N GLN A 431 -29.51 4.06 -4.37
CA GLN A 431 -28.71 3.17 -5.23
C GLN A 431 -28.26 1.91 -4.49
N ALA A 432 -28.13 1.92 -3.16
CA ALA A 432 -27.85 0.72 -2.36
C ALA A 432 -29.02 -0.28 -2.32
N LYS A 433 -30.23 0.13 -2.78
CA LYS A 433 -31.41 -0.73 -2.94
C LYS A 433 -31.75 -1.55 -1.68
N GLY A 434 -31.49 -1.01 -0.49
CA GLY A 434 -31.67 -1.72 0.78
C GLY A 434 -30.67 -2.85 1.05
N SER A 435 -29.50 -2.83 0.43
CA SER A 435 -28.46 -3.82 0.68
C SER A 435 -27.95 -3.75 2.12
N HIS A 436 -27.79 -4.91 2.73
CA HIS A 436 -27.30 -5.07 4.11
C HIS A 436 -25.79 -5.20 4.18
N VAL A 437 -25.13 -5.48 3.06
CA VAL A 437 -23.69 -5.69 2.94
C VAL A 437 -23.16 -5.05 1.67
N ILE A 438 -21.93 -4.53 1.76
CA ILE A 438 -21.06 -4.31 0.60
C ILE A 438 -19.73 -4.99 0.83
N ASN A 439 -19.25 -5.75 -0.16
CA ASN A 439 -17.95 -6.40 -0.08
C ASN A 439 -16.90 -5.54 -0.76
N VAL A 440 -16.04 -4.93 0.03
CA VAL A 440 -14.91 -4.12 -0.44
C VAL A 440 -13.68 -4.47 0.39
N SER A 441 -12.59 -4.84 -0.28
CA SER A 441 -11.28 -4.97 0.35
C SER A 441 -10.57 -3.62 0.45
N TYR A 442 -9.72 -3.44 1.46
CA TYR A 442 -9.05 -2.16 1.68
C TYR A 442 -7.74 -2.31 2.46
N THR A 443 -6.91 -1.27 2.38
CA THR A 443 -5.63 -1.22 3.09
C THR A 443 -5.80 -0.93 4.58
N THR A 444 -4.93 -1.55 5.37
CA THR A 444 -4.82 -1.35 6.83
C THR A 444 -3.41 -0.89 7.22
N GLN A 445 -2.71 -0.17 6.35
CA GLN A 445 -1.30 0.19 6.56
C GLN A 445 -1.09 1.47 7.38
N ASP A 446 -2.14 2.24 7.65
CA ASP A 446 -2.09 3.44 8.48
C ASP A 446 -3.35 3.57 9.34
N PRO A 447 -3.30 4.29 10.48
CA PRO A 447 -4.43 4.35 11.42
C PRO A 447 -5.70 4.96 10.83
N TYR A 448 -5.59 5.95 9.93
CA TYR A 448 -6.74 6.55 9.28
C TYR A 448 -7.41 5.57 8.32
N SER A 449 -6.61 4.93 7.47
CA SER A 449 -7.10 3.95 6.49
C SER A 449 -7.62 2.67 7.15
N SER A 450 -7.06 2.27 8.30
CA SER A 450 -7.50 1.08 9.03
C SER A 450 -8.82 1.33 9.76
N PHE A 451 -8.88 2.37 10.57
CA PHE A 451 -9.92 2.51 11.57
C PHE A 451 -10.79 3.74 11.37
N THR A 452 -10.17 4.93 11.31
CA THR A 452 -10.88 6.21 11.44
C THR A 452 -11.99 6.36 10.42
N ARG A 453 -11.70 6.14 9.15
CA ARG A 453 -12.64 6.37 8.05
C ARG A 453 -13.86 5.46 8.04
N PHE A 454 -13.78 4.29 8.71
CA PHE A 454 -14.86 3.29 8.72
C PHE A 454 -15.65 3.27 10.02
N LEU A 455 -15.04 3.69 11.13
CA LEU A 455 -15.61 3.52 12.47
C LEU A 455 -16.11 4.83 13.08
N ARG A 456 -15.68 6.00 12.56
CA ARG A 456 -16.16 7.27 13.07
C ARG A 456 -17.59 7.56 12.65
N SER A 457 -18.44 7.96 13.62
CA SER A 457 -19.82 8.31 13.38
C SER A 457 -20.00 9.59 12.54
N ASP A 458 -19.05 10.54 12.61
CA ASP A 458 -19.06 11.78 11.82
C ASP A 458 -18.56 11.62 10.37
N LEU A 459 -18.09 10.40 9.99
CA LEU A 459 -17.66 10.04 8.65
C LEU A 459 -18.62 9.09 7.93
N HIS A 460 -19.90 9.08 8.32
CA HIS A 460 -20.94 8.40 7.55
C HIS A 460 -20.95 8.87 6.10
N ALA A 461 -21.13 7.94 5.18
CA ALA A 461 -21.28 8.26 3.77
C ALA A 461 -22.54 9.14 3.51
N PRO A 462 -22.53 10.07 2.56
CA PRO A 462 -21.48 10.34 1.58
C PRO A 462 -20.42 11.35 2.06
N LYS A 463 -20.49 11.87 3.29
CA LYS A 463 -19.51 12.82 3.85
C LYS A 463 -18.13 12.15 4.01
N GLY A 464 -18.12 10.88 4.44
CA GLY A 464 -16.97 10.01 4.54
C GLY A 464 -17.24 8.68 3.86
N VAL A 465 -16.59 7.61 4.33
CA VAL A 465 -16.71 6.26 3.77
C VAL A 465 -17.14 5.20 4.79
N ASN A 466 -17.69 5.62 5.92
CA ASN A 466 -18.41 4.72 6.83
C ASN A 466 -19.75 4.34 6.18
N TRP A 467 -19.66 3.40 5.25
CA TRP A 467 -20.77 2.97 4.39
C TRP A 467 -21.95 2.42 5.20
N GLY A 468 -21.63 1.58 6.20
CA GLY A 468 -22.58 0.84 7.00
C GLY A 468 -23.27 1.68 8.08
N PHE A 469 -22.91 2.94 8.26
CA PHE A 469 -23.41 3.79 9.35
C PHE A 469 -23.08 3.26 10.74
N TYR A 470 -21.90 2.64 10.89
CA TYR A 470 -21.39 2.27 12.20
C TYR A 470 -21.39 3.49 13.12
N ASN A 471 -21.93 3.33 14.33
CA ASN A 471 -22.08 4.41 15.30
C ASN A 471 -21.86 3.86 16.71
N ASP A 472 -20.79 4.27 17.34
CA ASP A 472 -20.42 3.90 18.70
C ASP A 472 -19.65 5.06 19.35
N PRO A 473 -20.24 5.81 20.29
CA PRO A 473 -19.58 6.95 20.92
C PRO A 473 -18.26 6.58 21.62
N LYS A 474 -18.15 5.39 22.20
CA LYS A 474 -16.89 4.94 22.84
C LYS A 474 -15.80 4.65 21.80
N MET A 475 -16.18 4.25 20.60
CA MET A 475 -15.24 4.11 19.49
C MET A 475 -14.76 5.49 19.02
N ASP A 476 -15.66 6.47 18.92
CA ASP A 476 -15.30 7.85 18.58
C ASP A 476 -14.32 8.44 19.61
N ASP A 477 -14.55 8.19 20.92
CA ASP A 477 -13.64 8.62 21.99
C ASP A 477 -12.25 7.99 21.86
N LEU A 478 -12.16 6.68 21.58
CA LEU A 478 -10.90 5.99 21.37
C LEU A 478 -10.16 6.53 20.14
N LEU A 479 -10.86 6.76 19.04
CA LEU A 479 -10.27 7.31 17.82
C LEU A 479 -9.79 8.76 18.01
N ASN A 480 -10.53 9.58 18.79
CA ASN A 480 -10.07 10.90 19.19
C ASN A 480 -8.80 10.83 20.07
N ALA A 481 -8.77 9.93 21.05
CA ALA A 481 -7.60 9.71 21.89
C ALA A 481 -6.38 9.26 21.08
N ALA A 482 -6.56 8.32 20.14
CA ALA A 482 -5.49 7.85 19.25
C ALA A 482 -4.92 8.99 18.37
N SER A 483 -5.80 9.82 17.78
CA SER A 483 -5.35 10.95 16.97
C SER A 483 -4.66 12.05 17.79
N ALA A 484 -4.96 12.18 19.09
CA ALA A 484 -4.34 13.13 20.00
C ALA A 484 -3.07 12.60 20.69
N ALA A 485 -2.74 11.31 20.54
CA ALA A 485 -1.54 10.70 21.09
C ALA A 485 -0.36 10.87 20.13
N PHE A 486 0.60 11.70 20.50
CA PHE A 486 1.79 12.01 19.68
C PHE A 486 2.98 11.12 20.00
N ASP A 487 3.01 10.49 21.16
CA ASP A 487 3.93 9.38 21.43
C ASP A 487 3.50 8.14 20.67
N PRO A 488 4.38 7.49 19.86
CA PRO A 488 4.00 6.33 19.07
C PRO A 488 3.52 5.13 19.91
N ALA A 489 4.12 4.88 21.07
CA ALA A 489 3.75 3.75 21.91
C ALA A 489 2.38 3.98 22.58
N GLU A 490 2.12 5.21 23.05
CA GLU A 490 0.82 5.61 23.59
C GLU A 490 -0.26 5.49 22.51
N ARG A 491 -0.01 6.03 21.32
CA ARG A 491 -0.93 5.94 20.18
C ARG A 491 -1.25 4.49 19.82
N ASP A 492 -0.23 3.64 19.68
CA ASP A 492 -0.40 2.24 19.30
C ASP A 492 -1.17 1.46 20.38
N ALA A 493 -0.95 1.77 21.66
CA ALA A 493 -1.73 1.21 22.76
C ALA A 493 -3.21 1.61 22.73
N VAL A 494 -3.54 2.82 22.29
CA VAL A 494 -4.93 3.25 22.10
C VAL A 494 -5.53 2.56 20.86
N LEU A 495 -4.79 2.47 19.76
CA LEU A 495 -5.24 1.77 18.54
C LEU A 495 -5.48 0.27 18.80
N ALA A 496 -4.69 -0.36 19.68
CA ALA A 496 -4.94 -1.72 20.13
C ALA A 496 -6.29 -1.88 20.85
N LYS A 497 -6.73 -0.86 21.60
CA LYS A 497 -8.07 -0.82 22.22
C LYS A 497 -9.16 -0.58 21.17
N VAL A 498 -8.90 0.24 20.15
CA VAL A 498 -9.80 0.45 19.00
C VAL A 498 -10.07 -0.89 18.31
N HIS A 499 -9.01 -1.62 17.95
CA HIS A 499 -9.14 -2.90 17.26
C HIS A 499 -9.84 -3.95 18.14
N ALA A 500 -9.48 -4.05 19.41
CA ALA A 500 -10.14 -5.00 20.32
C ALA A 500 -11.64 -4.73 20.41
N ARG A 501 -12.06 -3.46 20.55
CA ARG A 501 -13.47 -3.05 20.60
C ARG A 501 -14.20 -3.36 19.29
N GLU A 502 -13.57 -3.09 18.16
CA GLU A 502 -14.12 -3.37 16.83
C GLU A 502 -14.41 -4.86 16.63
N VAL A 503 -13.46 -5.72 17.04
CA VAL A 503 -13.61 -7.18 16.98
C VAL A 503 -14.65 -7.66 17.96
N ASP A 504 -14.68 -7.15 19.18
CA ASP A 504 -15.66 -7.51 20.22
C ASP A 504 -17.10 -7.18 19.80
N ASP A 505 -17.28 -6.09 19.05
CA ASP A 505 -18.56 -5.69 18.46
C ASP A 505 -18.88 -6.44 17.14
N ALA A 506 -17.95 -7.25 16.62
CA ALA A 506 -18.05 -7.87 15.30
C ALA A 506 -18.49 -6.86 14.23
N ALA A 507 -17.80 -5.71 14.17
CA ALA A 507 -18.19 -4.57 13.36
C ALA A 507 -18.26 -4.89 11.86
N PHE A 508 -17.43 -5.84 11.40
CA PHE A 508 -17.37 -6.37 10.04
C PHE A 508 -17.46 -7.90 10.05
N LEU A 509 -17.67 -8.48 8.89
CA LEU A 509 -17.35 -9.88 8.67
C LEU A 509 -15.97 -9.92 8.00
N TRP A 510 -14.93 -10.17 8.80
CA TRP A 510 -13.56 -10.33 8.30
C TRP A 510 -13.35 -11.72 7.73
N VAL A 511 -12.65 -11.82 6.63
CA VAL A 511 -12.47 -13.09 5.92
C VAL A 511 -11.01 -13.48 5.86
N VAL A 512 -10.18 -12.76 5.10
CA VAL A 512 -8.75 -13.05 4.98
C VAL A 512 -7.94 -11.76 4.84
N HIS A 513 -6.65 -11.83 5.19
CA HIS A 513 -5.64 -10.88 4.75
C HIS A 513 -4.96 -11.42 3.50
N ASP A 514 -4.75 -10.55 2.54
CA ASP A 514 -4.10 -10.85 1.28
C ASP A 514 -2.59 -11.02 1.48
N VAL A 515 -1.96 -11.84 0.66
CA VAL A 515 -0.50 -12.04 0.64
C VAL A 515 0.13 -11.62 -0.69
N ALA A 516 -0.66 -11.02 -1.58
CA ALA A 516 -0.24 -10.48 -2.88
C ALA A 516 0.79 -11.37 -3.61
N PRO A 517 0.44 -12.62 -3.99
CA PRO A 517 1.39 -13.50 -4.66
C PRO A 517 1.84 -12.91 -6.00
N ARG A 518 3.15 -12.99 -6.25
CA ARG A 518 3.80 -12.59 -7.50
C ARG A 518 4.58 -13.75 -8.05
N ALA A 519 4.45 -14.01 -9.34
CA ALA A 519 5.26 -15.02 -10.01
C ALA A 519 6.33 -14.35 -10.86
N MET A 520 7.57 -14.82 -10.75
CA MET A 520 8.74 -14.21 -11.39
C MET A 520 9.64 -15.24 -12.03
N ALA A 521 10.25 -14.88 -13.16
CA ALA A 521 11.36 -15.63 -13.74
C ALA A 521 12.54 -15.69 -12.76
N GLU A 522 13.27 -16.81 -12.78
CA GLU A 522 14.41 -17.05 -11.86
C GLU A 522 15.49 -15.96 -11.97
N LYS A 523 15.67 -15.39 -13.16
CA LYS A 523 16.62 -14.30 -13.43
C LYS A 523 16.30 -12.97 -12.72
N VAL A 524 15.07 -12.79 -12.22
CA VAL A 524 14.69 -11.59 -11.46
C VAL A 524 15.18 -11.74 -10.04
N LYS A 525 16.11 -10.89 -9.63
CA LYS A 525 16.77 -10.91 -8.32
C LYS A 525 16.56 -9.60 -7.56
N GLY A 526 16.89 -9.59 -6.27
CA GLY A 526 16.97 -8.39 -5.44
C GLY A 526 15.63 -7.74 -5.09
N TYR A 527 14.51 -8.29 -5.54
CA TYR A 527 13.19 -7.77 -5.16
C TYR A 527 12.86 -8.12 -3.70
N VAL A 528 12.36 -7.12 -2.97
CA VAL A 528 11.83 -7.27 -1.60
C VAL A 528 10.33 -7.03 -1.63
N GLN A 529 9.55 -8.03 -1.22
CA GLN A 529 8.12 -7.85 -1.00
C GLN A 529 7.89 -7.40 0.44
N ALA A 530 7.85 -6.10 0.64
CA ALA A 530 7.55 -5.50 1.94
C ALA A 530 6.12 -5.86 2.39
N LYS A 531 5.89 -5.80 3.71
CA LYS A 531 4.53 -5.79 4.28
C LYS A 531 3.90 -4.42 4.07
N ASN A 532 3.65 -4.09 2.80
CA ASN A 532 3.05 -2.84 2.33
C ASN A 532 2.24 -3.12 1.08
N TRP A 533 1.19 -2.34 0.84
CA TRP A 533 0.45 -2.41 -0.42
C TRP A 533 1.32 -2.02 -1.61
N PHE A 534 2.22 -1.06 -1.42
CA PHE A 534 3.10 -0.57 -2.46
C PHE A 534 4.33 -1.48 -2.63
N GLN A 535 5.10 -1.22 -3.67
CA GLN A 535 6.32 -1.95 -3.97
C GLN A 535 7.41 -0.99 -4.42
N SER A 536 8.66 -1.38 -4.21
CA SER A 536 9.81 -0.71 -4.81
C SER A 536 10.52 -1.68 -5.77
N LEU A 537 10.79 -1.21 -6.98
CA LEU A 537 11.56 -1.95 -7.99
C LEU A 537 13.02 -1.50 -8.05
N THR A 538 13.45 -0.59 -7.16
CA THR A 538 14.80 0.01 -7.21
C THR A 538 15.91 -0.99 -6.88
N SER A 539 15.62 -1.96 -6.01
CA SER A 539 16.58 -3.03 -5.64
C SER A 539 16.60 -4.21 -6.61
N ALA A 540 15.57 -4.34 -7.46
CA ALA A 540 15.48 -5.44 -8.43
C ALA A 540 16.54 -5.33 -9.54
N TYR A 541 17.02 -6.48 -10.01
CA TYR A 541 17.96 -6.59 -11.13
C TYR A 541 17.75 -7.90 -11.89
N ILE A 542 18.29 -8.00 -13.10
CA ILE A 542 18.28 -9.21 -13.92
C ILE A 542 19.68 -9.84 -13.86
N GLU A 543 19.74 -11.15 -13.64
CA GLU A 543 20.99 -11.93 -13.58
C GLU A 543 21.01 -13.02 -14.64
#